data_d69fcebba2ed03c269487855224a708d
#
_entry.id   d69fcebba2ed03c269487855224a708d
#
_cell.length_a   1.000
_cell.length_b   1.000
_cell.length_c   1.000
_cell.angle_alpha   90.00
_cell.angle_beta   90.00
_cell.angle_gamma   90.00
#
_symmetry.space_group_name_H-M   'P 1'
#
loop_
_entity.id
_entity.type
_entity.pdbx_description
1 polymer ?
#
loop_
_entity_poly.entity_id
_entity_poly.type
_entity_poly.pdbx_seq_one_letter_code
_entity_poly.pdbx_strand_id
1 'polypeptide(L)'
;MIFEIEEIPEGGLNFDVLEGKEHFEIDQSDCALTDAVKVRGKLTRIEREVCFSGDLEAPLLVTCTRCLKLFPLQVKNRVRIHFVPREKKSSPGSEVEIKETDIEQEIYEEDRVDLHGPIRDQILLDVPLIRLCQDDCKGICPECGNDRNSDPCGCENDGQIDPRFAVLQKLKEKMK
;
A
#
# COMPACT_ATOMS: atom_id res chain seq x y z
N MET A 1 5.16 -17.51 -1.17
CA MET A 1 5.75 -17.47 -2.56
C MET A 1 7.27 -17.39 -2.42
N ILE A 2 7.89 -18.54 -2.14
CA ILE A 2 9.34 -18.64 -1.96
C ILE A 2 9.89 -19.43 -3.14
N PHE A 3 10.99 -18.96 -3.73
CA PHE A 3 11.63 -19.57 -4.89
C PHE A 3 13.11 -19.77 -4.60
N GLU A 4 13.62 -20.95 -4.87
CA GLU A 4 15.06 -21.24 -4.85
C GLU A 4 15.69 -20.64 -6.12
N ILE A 5 16.79 -19.91 -5.96
CA ILE A 5 17.44 -19.20 -7.09
C ILE A 5 17.96 -20.17 -8.14
N GLU A 6 18.42 -21.36 -7.71
CA GLU A 6 18.91 -22.40 -8.61
C GLU A 6 17.82 -22.99 -9.51
N GLU A 7 16.55 -22.93 -9.07
CA GLU A 7 15.39 -23.42 -9.83
C GLU A 7 14.91 -22.42 -10.90
N ILE A 8 15.42 -21.19 -10.90
CA ILE A 8 15.08 -20.18 -11.92
C ILE A 8 15.93 -20.41 -13.17
N PRO A 9 15.34 -20.88 -14.28
CA PRO A 9 16.07 -21.15 -15.51
C PRO A 9 16.59 -19.84 -16.15
N GLU A 10 17.60 -19.94 -17.03
CA GLU A 10 18.15 -18.79 -17.76
C GLU A 10 17.10 -18.02 -18.59
N GLY A 11 16.05 -18.71 -19.07
CA GLY A 11 14.92 -18.09 -19.77
C GLY A 11 13.92 -17.39 -18.86
N GLY A 12 14.09 -17.51 -17.53
CA GLY A 12 13.20 -17.04 -16.50
C GLY A 12 12.04 -18.01 -16.21
N LEU A 13 11.45 -17.89 -15.03
CA LEU A 13 10.33 -18.69 -14.52
C LEU A 13 9.05 -17.88 -14.57
N ASN A 14 8.06 -18.30 -15.35
CA ASN A 14 6.72 -17.72 -15.32
C ASN A 14 5.86 -18.46 -14.32
N PHE A 15 5.05 -17.72 -13.57
CA PHE A 15 4.08 -18.29 -12.64
C PHE A 15 2.78 -17.47 -12.58
N ASP A 16 1.70 -18.14 -12.18
CA ASP A 16 0.38 -17.54 -11.89
C ASP A 16 -0.14 -18.26 -10.65
N VAL A 17 -0.13 -17.58 -9.51
CA VAL A 17 -0.50 -18.16 -8.21
C VAL A 17 -1.58 -17.36 -7.53
N LEU A 18 -2.40 -18.07 -6.79
CA LEU A 18 -3.40 -17.50 -5.88
C LEU A 18 -2.93 -17.85 -4.46
N GLU A 19 -2.44 -16.85 -3.75
CA GLU A 19 -1.86 -17.02 -2.42
C GLU A 19 -2.84 -16.61 -1.33
N GLY A 20 -2.99 -17.43 -0.30
CA GLY A 20 -3.91 -17.15 0.80
C GLY A 20 -3.57 -15.87 1.54
N LYS A 21 -4.60 -15.15 1.99
CA LYS A 21 -4.46 -13.87 2.69
C LYS A 21 -3.63 -13.95 3.98
N GLU A 22 -3.59 -15.11 4.61
CA GLU A 22 -2.85 -15.40 5.84
C GLU A 22 -1.34 -15.23 5.70
N HIS A 23 -0.82 -15.29 4.47
CA HIS A 23 0.61 -15.14 4.20
C HIS A 23 1.07 -13.68 4.10
N PHE A 24 0.14 -12.72 4.07
CA PHE A 24 0.46 -11.31 3.89
C PHE A 24 0.32 -10.45 5.15
N GLU A 25 -0.28 -10.99 6.22
CA GLU A 25 -0.44 -10.29 7.51
C GLU A 25 -1.05 -8.88 7.38
N ILE A 26 -1.99 -8.70 6.44
CA ILE A 26 -2.76 -7.46 6.26
C ILE A 26 -4.11 -7.65 6.94
N ASP A 27 -4.15 -7.38 8.24
CA ASP A 27 -5.37 -7.45 9.07
C ASP A 27 -5.36 -6.29 10.07
N GLN A 28 -5.55 -5.08 9.53
CA GLN A 28 -5.66 -3.85 10.31
C GLN A 28 -7.13 -3.42 10.40
N SER A 29 -7.48 -2.67 11.43
CA SER A 29 -8.86 -2.20 11.67
C SER A 29 -9.44 -1.37 10.52
N ASP A 30 -8.60 -0.76 9.71
CA ASP A 30 -8.97 0.13 8.60
C ASP A 30 -8.64 -0.42 7.21
N CYS A 31 -7.93 -1.55 7.15
CA CYS A 31 -7.52 -2.22 5.90
C CYS A 31 -7.26 -3.70 6.16
N ALA A 32 -8.01 -4.59 5.52
CA ALA A 32 -7.82 -6.04 5.62
C ALA A 32 -8.03 -6.73 4.28
N LEU A 33 -7.27 -7.80 4.01
CA LEU A 33 -7.51 -8.68 2.87
C LEU A 33 -8.80 -9.50 3.09
N THR A 34 -9.67 -9.49 2.08
CA THR A 34 -10.93 -10.27 2.12
C THR A 34 -10.77 -11.67 1.58
N ASP A 35 -9.88 -11.86 0.61
CA ASP A 35 -9.67 -13.12 -0.09
C ASP A 35 -8.20 -13.27 -0.50
N ALA A 36 -7.88 -14.33 -1.21
CA ALA A 36 -6.55 -14.63 -1.71
C ALA A 36 -6.03 -13.54 -2.67
N VAL A 37 -4.72 -13.34 -2.66
CA VAL A 37 -3.98 -12.41 -3.51
C VAL A 37 -3.53 -13.15 -4.76
N LYS A 38 -3.84 -12.60 -5.94
CA LYS A 38 -3.38 -13.13 -7.21
C LYS A 38 -2.10 -12.43 -7.64
N VAL A 39 -1.07 -13.23 -7.90
CA VAL A 39 0.22 -12.76 -8.40
C VAL A 39 0.59 -13.53 -9.64
N ARG A 40 0.77 -12.84 -10.75
CA ARG A 40 1.14 -13.42 -12.02
C ARG A 40 2.34 -12.66 -12.60
N GLY A 41 3.39 -13.38 -12.96
CA GLY A 41 4.55 -12.71 -13.53
C GLY A 41 5.67 -13.64 -13.89
N LYS A 42 6.85 -13.04 -14.01
CA LYS A 42 8.08 -13.71 -14.40
C LYS A 42 9.22 -13.34 -13.45
N LEU A 43 9.91 -14.35 -12.95
CA LEU A 43 11.23 -14.22 -12.32
C LEU A 43 12.30 -14.37 -13.38
N THR A 44 13.27 -13.48 -13.40
CA THR A 44 14.46 -13.56 -14.24
C THR A 44 15.70 -13.48 -13.38
N ARG A 45 16.70 -14.32 -13.64
CA ARG A 45 17.96 -14.32 -12.94
C ARG A 45 19.08 -13.86 -13.86
N ILE A 46 19.91 -12.94 -13.37
CA ILE A 46 21.13 -12.48 -14.00
C ILE A 46 22.24 -12.63 -12.97
N GLU A 47 23.10 -13.62 -13.16
CA GLU A 47 24.12 -14.00 -12.17
C GLU A 47 23.51 -14.32 -10.79
N ARG A 48 23.68 -13.41 -9.82
CA ARG A 48 23.15 -13.51 -8.47
C ARG A 48 21.97 -12.57 -8.20
N GLU A 49 21.59 -11.74 -9.15
CA GLU A 49 20.45 -10.87 -9.02
C GLU A 49 19.19 -11.53 -9.59
N VAL A 50 18.06 -11.33 -8.90
CA VAL A 50 16.77 -11.84 -9.35
C VAL A 50 15.80 -10.67 -9.49
N CYS A 51 15.14 -10.59 -10.63
CA CYS A 51 14.10 -9.59 -10.89
C CYS A 51 12.75 -10.28 -11.04
N PHE A 52 11.78 -9.89 -10.23
CA PHE A 52 10.37 -10.18 -10.45
C PHE A 52 9.73 -9.04 -11.23
N SER A 53 8.93 -9.37 -12.24
CA SER A 53 8.06 -8.41 -12.95
C SER A 53 6.73 -9.08 -13.25
N GLY A 54 5.64 -8.47 -12.77
CA GLY A 54 4.32 -9.09 -12.89
C GLY A 54 3.17 -8.19 -12.50
N ASP A 55 1.98 -8.77 -12.53
CA ASP A 55 0.72 -8.14 -12.17
C ASP A 55 0.25 -8.67 -10.81
N LEU A 56 -0.26 -7.78 -9.98
CA LEU A 56 -0.79 -8.01 -8.65
C LEU A 56 -2.28 -7.66 -8.63
N GLU A 57 -3.12 -8.55 -8.06
CA GLU A 57 -4.51 -8.26 -7.76
C GLU A 57 -4.81 -8.66 -6.31
N ALA A 58 -5.30 -7.71 -5.50
CA ALA A 58 -5.62 -7.93 -4.09
C ALA A 58 -6.99 -7.34 -3.73
N PRO A 59 -7.94 -8.16 -3.26
CA PRO A 59 -9.22 -7.69 -2.76
C PRO A 59 -9.11 -7.27 -1.30
N LEU A 60 -9.45 -6.03 -1.00
CA LEU A 60 -9.40 -5.44 0.32
C LEU A 60 -10.77 -5.00 0.82
N LEU A 61 -10.94 -4.99 2.13
CA LEU A 61 -11.99 -4.26 2.81
C LEU A 61 -11.31 -3.09 3.53
N VAL A 62 -11.72 -1.86 3.18
CA VAL A 62 -11.08 -0.65 3.71
C VAL A 62 -12.10 0.29 4.33
N THR A 63 -11.65 1.13 5.27
CA THR A 63 -12.50 2.12 5.92
C THR A 63 -12.52 3.42 5.11
N CYS A 64 -13.72 3.94 4.84
CA CYS A 64 -13.91 5.25 4.24
C CYS A 64 -13.36 6.36 5.15
N THR A 65 -12.51 7.24 4.63
CA THR A 65 -11.90 8.33 5.41
C THR A 65 -12.87 9.43 5.82
N ARG A 66 -14.10 9.46 5.25
CA ARG A 66 -15.13 10.46 5.57
C ARG A 66 -16.24 9.95 6.47
N CYS A 67 -16.81 8.77 6.16
CA CYS A 67 -17.97 8.24 6.88
C CYS A 67 -17.65 7.02 7.75
N LEU A 68 -16.41 6.56 7.75
CA LEU A 68 -15.88 5.44 8.53
C LEU A 68 -16.54 4.08 8.24
N LYS A 69 -17.35 3.98 7.19
CA LYS A 69 -17.92 2.71 6.75
C LYS A 69 -16.87 1.88 6.03
N LEU A 70 -16.91 0.58 6.24
CA LEU A 70 -16.13 -0.38 5.48
C LEU A 70 -16.71 -0.54 4.07
N PHE A 71 -15.84 -0.60 3.06
CA PHE A 71 -16.23 -0.86 1.68
C PHE A 71 -15.14 -1.66 0.95
N PRO A 72 -15.50 -2.44 -0.07
CA PRO A 72 -14.54 -3.21 -0.84
C PRO A 72 -13.69 -2.30 -1.74
N LEU A 73 -12.39 -2.56 -1.76
CA LEU A 73 -11.41 -1.94 -2.64
C LEU A 73 -10.64 -3.03 -3.38
N GLN A 74 -10.51 -2.92 -4.69
CA GLN A 74 -9.69 -3.82 -5.49
C GLN A 74 -8.39 -3.11 -5.85
N VAL A 75 -7.27 -3.59 -5.32
CA VAL A 75 -5.93 -3.17 -5.75
C VAL A 75 -5.53 -4.00 -6.97
N LYS A 76 -5.07 -3.32 -8.03
CA LYS A 76 -4.48 -3.91 -9.23
C LYS A 76 -3.31 -3.06 -9.65
N ASN A 77 -2.12 -3.67 -9.67
CA ASN A 77 -0.92 -2.96 -10.05
C ASN A 77 0.06 -3.87 -10.78
N ARG A 78 0.98 -3.26 -11.52
CA ARG A 78 2.16 -3.93 -12.07
C ARG A 78 3.34 -3.66 -11.17
N VAL A 79 3.96 -4.72 -10.70
CA VAL A 79 5.04 -4.70 -9.72
C VAL A 79 6.35 -5.13 -10.35
N ARG A 80 7.43 -4.46 -9.97
CA ARG A 80 8.80 -4.88 -10.28
C ARG A 80 9.61 -4.84 -8.99
N ILE A 81 10.25 -5.96 -8.67
CA ILE A 81 11.05 -6.12 -7.45
C ILE A 81 12.42 -6.66 -7.85
N HIS A 82 13.47 -6.02 -7.38
CA HIS A 82 14.85 -6.43 -7.58
C HIS A 82 15.40 -7.05 -6.30
N PHE A 83 15.88 -8.27 -6.41
CA PHE A 83 16.50 -8.98 -5.30
C PHE A 83 18.01 -9.07 -5.53
N VAL A 84 18.78 -8.70 -4.49
CA VAL A 84 20.23 -8.78 -4.48
C VAL A 84 20.69 -9.63 -3.31
N PRO A 85 21.80 -10.37 -3.45
CA PRO A 85 22.34 -11.15 -2.36
C PRO A 85 22.84 -10.23 -1.24
N ARG A 86 22.65 -10.67 0.02
CA ARG A 86 23.31 -10.00 1.14
C ARG A 86 24.81 -10.09 0.97
N GLU A 87 25.45 -8.98 0.63
CA GLU A 87 26.90 -8.91 0.67
C GLU A 87 27.37 -9.06 2.13
N LYS A 88 28.30 -9.95 2.38
CA LYS A 88 28.98 -10.02 3.68
C LYS A 88 29.72 -8.72 3.87
N LYS A 89 29.11 -7.76 4.59
CA LYS A 89 29.72 -6.47 4.89
C LYS A 89 31.10 -6.68 5.53
N SER A 90 32.09 -6.06 4.93
CA SER A 90 33.37 -5.86 5.52
C SER A 90 33.20 -5.03 6.80
N SER A 91 33.53 -5.62 7.93
CA SER A 91 33.71 -5.03 9.26
C SER A 91 32.57 -4.18 9.87
N PRO A 92 32.15 -4.45 11.11
CA PRO A 92 31.20 -3.60 11.82
C PRO A 92 31.88 -2.22 12.08
N GLY A 93 31.32 -1.16 11.52
CA GLY A 93 31.75 0.22 11.73
C GLY A 93 32.16 1.02 10.50
N SER A 94 32.18 0.44 9.29
CA SER A 94 32.35 1.23 8.06
C SER A 94 31.01 1.89 7.68
N GLU A 95 31.02 3.22 7.51
CA GLU A 95 29.95 3.94 6.85
C GLU A 95 29.82 3.41 5.41
N VAL A 96 28.62 3.01 5.03
CA VAL A 96 28.29 2.55 3.67
C VAL A 96 27.49 3.66 3.02
N GLU A 97 28.01 4.22 1.94
CA GLU A 97 27.27 5.18 1.12
C GLU A 97 26.13 4.44 0.41
N ILE A 98 24.89 4.83 0.72
CA ILE A 98 23.69 4.27 0.09
C ILE A 98 23.49 5.00 -1.24
N LYS A 99 23.48 4.28 -2.35
CA LYS A 99 23.16 4.80 -3.68
C LYS A 99 21.65 4.77 -3.90
N GLU A 100 21.15 5.62 -4.81
CA GLU A 100 19.70 5.61 -5.17
C GLU A 100 19.22 4.23 -5.64
N THR A 101 20.08 3.47 -6.31
CA THR A 101 19.79 2.09 -6.76
C THR A 101 19.59 1.11 -5.61
N ASP A 102 20.13 1.38 -4.42
CA ASP A 102 20.07 0.47 -3.27
C ASP A 102 18.71 0.58 -2.54
N ILE A 103 17.96 1.65 -2.79
CA ILE A 103 16.66 1.92 -2.14
C ILE A 103 15.54 1.02 -2.71
N GLU A 104 15.66 0.59 -3.98
CA GLU A 104 14.66 -0.22 -4.68
C GLU A 104 14.99 -1.72 -4.67
N GLN A 105 15.94 -2.15 -3.82
CA GLN A 105 16.44 -3.52 -3.80
C GLN A 105 16.03 -4.24 -2.53
N GLU A 106 15.49 -5.44 -2.70
CA GLU A 106 15.25 -6.39 -1.63
C GLU A 106 16.47 -7.28 -1.43
N ILE A 107 16.85 -7.51 -0.18
CA ILE A 107 18.00 -8.35 0.15
C ILE A 107 17.52 -9.77 0.40
N TYR A 108 18.07 -10.73 -0.33
CA TYR A 108 17.81 -12.14 -0.08
C TYR A 108 18.99 -12.83 0.64
N GLU A 109 18.68 -13.91 1.35
CA GLU A 109 19.62 -14.79 2.04
C GLU A 109 19.37 -16.25 1.66
N GLU A 110 20.36 -17.11 1.90
CA GLU A 110 20.23 -18.58 1.72
C GLU A 110 19.78 -18.99 0.30
N ASP A 111 20.16 -18.22 -0.73
CA ASP A 111 19.83 -18.46 -2.14
C ASP A 111 18.32 -18.63 -2.42
N ARG A 112 17.47 -17.98 -1.61
CA ARG A 112 16.01 -17.97 -1.73
C ARG A 112 15.47 -16.55 -1.81
N VAL A 113 14.51 -16.33 -2.71
CA VAL A 113 13.74 -15.09 -2.82
C VAL A 113 12.32 -15.32 -2.29
N ASP A 114 11.88 -14.47 -1.37
CA ASP A 114 10.52 -14.48 -0.84
C ASP A 114 9.77 -13.23 -1.31
N LEU A 115 8.69 -13.45 -2.06
CA LEU A 115 7.84 -12.37 -2.59
C LEU A 115 6.77 -11.89 -1.61
N HIS A 116 6.51 -12.58 -0.48
CA HIS A 116 5.40 -12.21 0.41
C HIS A 116 5.56 -10.81 1.00
N GLY A 117 6.74 -10.51 1.54
CA GLY A 117 7.04 -9.19 2.12
C GLY A 117 6.87 -8.05 1.12
N PRO A 118 7.63 -8.03 0.03
CA PRO A 118 7.54 -6.99 -0.99
C PRO A 118 6.14 -6.84 -1.63
N ILE A 119 5.43 -7.94 -1.86
CA ILE A 119 4.05 -7.89 -2.38
C ILE A 119 3.10 -7.29 -1.34
N ARG A 120 3.23 -7.66 -0.06
CA ARG A 120 2.45 -7.05 1.03
C ARG A 120 2.66 -5.54 1.07
N ASP A 121 3.91 -5.12 1.04
CA ASP A 121 4.26 -3.71 1.12
C ASP A 121 3.73 -2.94 -0.10
N GLN A 122 3.79 -3.54 -1.29
CA GLN A 122 3.20 -2.96 -2.48
C GLN A 122 1.66 -2.84 -2.38
N ILE A 123 0.97 -3.86 -1.85
CA ILE A 123 -0.49 -3.78 -1.62
C ILE A 123 -0.81 -2.59 -0.72
N LEU A 124 -0.07 -2.42 0.39
CA LEU A 124 -0.29 -1.32 1.33
C LEU A 124 0.01 0.05 0.73
N LEU A 125 1.04 0.17 -0.10
CA LEU A 125 1.38 1.40 -0.81
C LEU A 125 0.34 1.79 -1.85
N ASP A 126 -0.32 0.81 -2.47
CA ASP A 126 -1.35 1.04 -3.49
C ASP A 126 -2.71 1.42 -2.88
N VAL A 127 -2.89 1.27 -1.56
CA VAL A 127 -4.09 1.75 -0.88
C VAL A 127 -4.06 3.29 -0.81
N PRO A 128 -5.03 3.99 -1.44
CA PRO A 128 -5.00 5.45 -1.45
C PRO A 128 -5.17 6.03 -0.04
N LEU A 129 -4.47 7.13 0.26
CA LEU A 129 -4.61 7.84 1.54
C LEU A 129 -6.03 8.37 1.76
N ILE A 130 -6.69 8.82 0.70
CA ILE A 130 -8.09 9.27 0.74
C ILE A 130 -8.95 8.17 0.09
N ARG A 131 -9.62 7.40 0.95
CA ARG A 131 -10.50 6.29 0.56
C ARG A 131 -11.95 6.71 0.75
N LEU A 132 -12.72 6.76 -0.32
CA LEU A 132 -14.13 7.14 -0.29
C LEU A 132 -14.99 5.95 -0.72
N CYS A 133 -16.04 5.65 0.06
CA CYS A 133 -17.00 4.60 -0.29
C CYS A 133 -17.83 4.96 -1.54
N GLN A 134 -17.92 6.25 -1.84
CA GLN A 134 -18.53 6.85 -3.04
C GLN A 134 -17.97 8.25 -3.25
N ASP A 135 -17.93 8.73 -4.48
CA ASP A 135 -17.28 10.00 -4.84
C ASP A 135 -17.88 11.21 -4.10
N ASP A 136 -19.18 11.22 -3.90
CA ASP A 136 -19.95 12.25 -3.23
C ASP A 136 -20.19 11.98 -1.74
N CYS A 137 -19.38 11.13 -1.11
CA CYS A 137 -19.52 10.77 0.30
C CYS A 137 -19.57 12.04 1.18
N LYS A 138 -20.69 12.22 1.90
CA LYS A 138 -20.95 13.39 2.78
C LYS A 138 -20.26 13.27 4.13
N GLY A 139 -19.74 12.09 4.47
CA GLY A 139 -19.08 11.84 5.74
C GLY A 139 -20.01 11.76 6.94
N ILE A 140 -19.40 11.84 8.13
CA ILE A 140 -20.11 11.93 9.40
C ILE A 140 -20.33 13.39 9.78
N CYS A 141 -21.41 13.66 10.51
CA CYS A 141 -21.65 14.97 11.08
C CYS A 141 -20.66 15.26 12.22
N PRO A 142 -19.93 16.40 12.22
CA PRO A 142 -18.97 16.73 13.27
C PRO A 142 -19.65 17.02 14.64
N GLU A 143 -20.95 17.38 14.65
CA GLU A 143 -21.67 17.70 15.86
C GLU A 143 -22.28 16.48 16.54
N CYS A 144 -23.01 15.64 15.79
CA CYS A 144 -23.76 14.51 16.36
C CYS A 144 -23.20 13.12 15.96
N GLY A 145 -22.20 13.05 15.06
CA GLY A 145 -21.61 11.78 14.64
C GLY A 145 -22.45 10.96 13.65
N ASN A 146 -23.64 11.44 13.23
CA ASN A 146 -24.49 10.71 12.29
C ASN A 146 -23.86 10.64 10.90
N ASP A 147 -24.06 9.52 10.22
CA ASP A 147 -23.66 9.36 8.82
C ASP A 147 -24.61 10.16 7.90
N ARG A 148 -24.09 11.26 7.35
CA ARG A 148 -24.84 12.18 6.48
C ARG A 148 -25.22 11.58 5.12
N ASN A 149 -24.74 10.38 4.80
CA ASN A 149 -25.12 9.68 3.57
C ASN A 149 -26.45 8.94 3.73
N SER A 150 -26.72 8.43 4.93
CA SER A 150 -27.92 7.63 5.22
C SER A 150 -28.98 8.41 5.99
N ASP A 151 -28.55 9.28 6.91
CA ASP A 151 -29.48 10.02 7.81
C ASP A 151 -29.01 11.48 7.96
N PRO A 152 -29.51 12.39 7.10
CA PRO A 152 -29.16 13.80 7.19
C PRO A 152 -29.69 14.36 8.51
N CYS A 153 -28.78 14.71 9.41
CA CYS A 153 -29.13 15.39 10.66
C CYS A 153 -29.51 16.85 10.44
N GLY A 154 -30.34 17.39 11.32
CA GLY A 154 -30.71 18.84 11.36
C GLY A 154 -29.65 19.73 12.02
N CYS A 155 -28.43 19.22 12.29
CA CYS A 155 -27.37 20.05 12.84
C CYS A 155 -26.94 21.06 11.76
N GLU A 156 -27.28 22.32 11.98
CA GLU A 156 -26.75 23.42 11.18
C GLU A 156 -25.29 23.56 11.51
N ASN A 157 -24.46 23.49 10.49
CA ASN A 157 -23.05 23.85 10.60
C ASN A 157 -23.05 25.39 10.72
N ASP A 158 -23.41 25.89 11.90
CA ASP A 158 -23.18 27.29 12.25
C ASP A 158 -21.69 27.48 12.10
N GLY A 159 -21.29 28.03 10.97
CA GLY A 159 -19.90 28.25 10.58
C GLY A 159 -19.14 29.11 11.59
N GLN A 160 -19.16 28.67 12.86
CA GLN A 160 -18.36 29.25 13.92
C GLN A 160 -16.91 29.07 13.55
N ILE A 161 -16.38 30.14 12.95
CA ILE A 161 -14.96 30.21 12.62
C ILE A 161 -14.21 30.20 13.94
N ASP A 162 -13.32 29.21 14.10
CA ASP A 162 -12.42 29.16 15.25
C ASP A 162 -11.82 30.58 15.47
N PRO A 163 -11.95 31.16 16.66
CA PRO A 163 -11.45 32.52 16.95
C PRO A 163 -10.00 32.74 16.52
N ARG A 164 -9.19 31.68 16.52
CA ARG A 164 -7.80 31.73 16.07
C ARG A 164 -7.65 32.07 14.57
N PHE A 165 -8.66 31.75 13.75
CA PHE A 165 -8.68 32.03 12.31
C PHE A 165 -9.49 33.29 11.94
N ALA A 166 -10.08 34.01 12.91
CA ALA A 166 -10.84 35.23 12.66
C ALA A 166 -10.03 36.31 11.92
N VAL A 167 -8.71 36.34 12.11
CA VAL A 167 -7.82 37.27 11.40
C VAL A 167 -7.77 36.98 9.88
N LEU A 168 -7.87 35.70 9.48
CA LEU A 168 -7.86 35.32 8.05
C LEU A 168 -9.14 35.74 7.33
N GLN A 169 -10.28 35.82 8.05
CA GLN A 169 -11.52 36.32 7.48
C GLN A 169 -11.41 37.81 7.06
N LYS A 170 -10.76 38.64 7.89
CA LYS A 170 -10.48 40.03 7.55
C LYS A 170 -9.56 40.20 6.34
N LEU A 171 -8.66 39.22 6.14
CA LEU A 171 -7.76 39.20 4.96
C LEU A 171 -8.55 38.90 3.67
N LYS A 172 -9.49 37.92 3.74
CA LYS A 172 -10.37 37.55 2.61
C LYS A 172 -11.28 38.68 2.16
N GLU A 173 -11.75 39.50 3.11
CA GLU A 173 -12.57 40.69 2.81
C GLU A 173 -11.77 41.81 2.11
N LYS A 174 -10.46 41.91 2.42
CA LYS A 174 -9.57 42.92 1.77
C LYS A 174 -9.06 42.49 0.39
N MET A 175 -9.22 41.22 0.02
CA MET A 175 -8.79 40.68 -1.29
C MET A 175 -9.94 40.58 -2.30
N LYS A 176 -11.15 41.03 -1.95
CA LYS A 176 -12.30 41.24 -2.84
C LYS A 176 -12.39 42.69 -3.25
#